data_6cb9c1256fc58e515dc0e3ca228c1e62
#
_entry.id   6cb9c1256fc58e515dc0e3ca228c1e62
#
_cell.length_a   1.000
_cell.length_b   1.000
_cell.length_c   1.000
_cell.angle_alpha   90.00
_cell.angle_beta   90.00
_cell.angle_gamma   90.00
#
_symmetry.space_group_name_H-M   'P 1'
#
loop_
_entity.id
_entity.type
_entity.pdbx_description
1 polymer ?
#
loop_
_entity_poly.entity_id
_entity_poly.type
_entity_poly.pdbx_seq_one_letter_code
_entity_poly.pdbx_strand_id
1 'polypeptide(L)'
;MPIKKTDERYNEVRAFYGADGMEVKSCAFDGEYALNDIAAVSASDTTFSASCPLWYDKSVLLENCTVSEAARGALWYSKNVVVNGGKISGARAVRECEKVTVRDCEISSAEFGWSTDGVMLIRSNVKSEYFLRGAKNIYAQECEIKGKYALQYVSGAHIVNCKIDSVDALWHAENVLLESCVIVGERLGAHSKNLTFKRCTVVGTMPLCYCKGLKLIDCVLAEADGAFEKSEVKCNLLDDVKSIRNPYKGVIVVPGVGDIIRDDSKSKAAIMIDPDMKRKPEIGG
;
A
#
# COMPACT_ATOMS: atom_id res chain seq x y z
N MET A 1 -6.34 9.10 35.96
CA MET A 1 -5.24 8.16 35.72
C MET A 1 -5.81 7.00 34.89
N PRO A 2 -5.05 6.40 33.96
CA PRO A 2 -5.54 5.26 33.20
C PRO A 2 -5.84 4.07 34.09
N ILE A 3 -6.85 3.29 33.72
CA ILE A 3 -7.13 2.00 34.34
C ILE A 3 -6.04 1.03 33.90
N LYS A 4 -5.37 0.35 34.84
CA LYS A 4 -4.29 -0.61 34.55
C LYS A 4 -4.77 -2.03 34.78
N LYS A 5 -4.49 -2.92 33.80
CA LYS A 5 -4.85 -4.32 33.80
C LYS A 5 -3.69 -5.17 33.28
N THR A 6 -3.42 -6.28 33.96
CA THR A 6 -2.30 -7.17 33.58
C THR A 6 -2.71 -8.63 33.79
N ASP A 7 -2.36 -9.50 32.82
CA ASP A 7 -2.59 -10.95 32.85
C ASP A 7 -4.06 -11.34 33.07
N GLU A 8 -4.99 -10.54 32.55
CA GLU A 8 -6.44 -10.75 32.72
C GLU A 8 -7.12 -11.12 31.37
N ARG A 9 -8.26 -11.83 31.46
CA ARG A 9 -9.10 -12.19 30.32
C ARG A 9 -10.50 -11.60 30.47
N TYR A 10 -11.01 -11.01 29.40
CA TYR A 10 -12.30 -10.32 29.34
C TYR A 10 -13.17 -10.93 28.25
N ASN A 11 -14.28 -11.55 28.62
CA ASN A 11 -15.25 -12.20 27.74
C ASN A 11 -16.54 -11.38 27.56
N GLU A 12 -16.71 -10.33 28.34
CA GLU A 12 -17.89 -9.46 28.30
C GLU A 12 -17.86 -8.57 27.05
N VAL A 13 -19.03 -8.36 26.49
CA VAL A 13 -19.26 -7.40 25.41
C VAL A 13 -19.00 -5.98 25.92
N ARG A 14 -18.28 -5.16 25.15
CA ARG A 14 -17.92 -3.78 25.48
C ARG A 14 -17.06 -3.62 26.74
N ALA A 15 -16.16 -4.56 27.00
CA ALA A 15 -15.20 -4.42 28.09
C ALA A 15 -14.52 -3.04 28.03
N PHE A 16 -14.62 -2.27 29.10
CA PHE A 16 -14.07 -0.91 29.28
C PHE A 16 -14.53 0.14 28.26
N TYR A 17 -15.71 -0.02 27.66
CA TYR A 17 -16.27 0.96 26.74
C TYR A 17 -16.35 2.36 27.38
N GLY A 18 -15.89 3.39 26.70
CA GLY A 18 -15.97 4.78 27.14
C GLY A 18 -15.08 5.14 28.34
N ALA A 19 -14.07 4.33 28.66
CA ALA A 19 -13.13 4.65 29.72
C ALA A 19 -12.24 5.85 29.34
N ASP A 20 -11.84 6.67 30.31
CA ASP A 20 -10.98 7.84 30.07
C ASP A 20 -9.57 7.47 29.58
N GLY A 21 -9.08 6.29 29.95
CA GLY A 21 -7.80 5.75 29.50
C GLY A 21 -7.54 4.34 30.02
N MET A 22 -6.83 3.55 29.21
CA MET A 22 -6.52 2.16 29.50
C MET A 22 -5.04 1.87 29.25
N GLU A 23 -4.42 1.17 30.19
CA GLU A 23 -3.11 0.55 30.05
C GLU A 23 -3.24 -0.95 30.35
N VAL A 24 -3.09 -1.78 29.30
CA VAL A 24 -3.28 -3.23 29.41
C VAL A 24 -2.02 -3.98 28.98
N LYS A 25 -1.68 -5.02 29.69
CA LYS A 25 -0.51 -5.85 29.40
C LYS A 25 -0.84 -7.33 29.54
N SER A 26 -0.41 -8.14 28.59
CA SER A 26 -0.61 -9.61 28.58
C SER A 26 -2.08 -10.00 28.80
N CYS A 27 -3.01 -9.20 28.27
CA CYS A 27 -4.44 -9.43 28.43
C CYS A 27 -5.05 -10.13 27.20
N ALA A 28 -6.24 -10.73 27.39
CA ALA A 28 -7.02 -11.28 26.29
C ALA A 28 -8.43 -10.68 26.29
N PHE A 29 -8.85 -10.13 25.15
CA PHE A 29 -10.18 -9.60 24.92
C PHE A 29 -10.93 -10.51 23.94
N ASP A 30 -11.81 -11.35 24.47
CA ASP A 30 -12.62 -12.31 23.72
C ASP A 30 -14.09 -11.87 23.61
N GLY A 31 -14.45 -10.72 24.19
CA GLY A 31 -15.74 -10.06 24.05
C GLY A 31 -15.74 -9.04 22.92
N GLU A 32 -16.86 -8.91 22.20
CA GLU A 32 -17.04 -7.94 21.12
C GLU A 32 -17.01 -6.49 21.61
N TYR A 33 -16.55 -5.58 20.75
CA TYR A 33 -16.49 -4.13 20.99
C TYR A 33 -15.63 -3.72 22.19
N ALA A 34 -14.60 -4.51 22.50
CA ALA A 34 -13.69 -4.22 23.60
C ALA A 34 -12.87 -2.95 23.33
N LEU A 35 -12.63 -2.17 24.37
CA LEU A 35 -11.83 -0.95 24.39
C LEU A 35 -12.28 0.09 23.36
N ASN A 36 -13.57 0.29 23.16
CA ASN A 36 -14.10 1.27 22.21
C ASN A 36 -14.39 2.61 22.87
N ASP A 37 -14.28 3.70 22.09
CA ASP A 37 -14.57 5.09 22.49
C ASP A 37 -13.71 5.57 23.68
N ILE A 38 -12.44 5.23 23.65
CA ILE A 38 -11.47 5.55 24.71
C ILE A 38 -10.57 6.72 24.27
N ALA A 39 -10.26 7.62 25.17
CA ALA A 39 -9.39 8.75 24.88
C ALA A 39 -7.93 8.32 24.63
N ALA A 40 -7.42 7.34 25.39
CA ALA A 40 -6.09 6.79 25.22
C ALA A 40 -6.03 5.31 25.60
N VAL A 41 -5.58 4.46 24.68
CA VAL A 41 -5.32 3.03 24.90
C VAL A 41 -3.84 2.75 24.70
N SER A 42 -3.21 2.10 25.66
CA SER A 42 -1.89 1.49 25.53
C SER A 42 -2.01 0.01 25.85
N ALA A 43 -1.74 -0.86 24.86
CA ALA A 43 -1.78 -2.30 25.02
C ALA A 43 -0.45 -2.91 24.63
N SER A 44 0.07 -3.81 25.44
CA SER A 44 1.28 -4.60 25.13
C SER A 44 1.00 -6.09 25.30
N ASP A 45 1.60 -6.92 24.44
CA ASP A 45 1.51 -8.39 24.49
C ASP A 45 0.06 -8.91 24.63
N THR A 46 -0.90 -8.18 24.07
CA THR A 46 -2.34 -8.35 24.29
C THR A 46 -3.01 -8.92 23.04
N THR A 47 -4.01 -9.78 23.23
CA THR A 47 -4.76 -10.42 22.15
C THR A 47 -6.20 -9.91 22.08
N PHE A 48 -6.67 -9.59 20.88
CA PHE A 48 -8.06 -9.26 20.55
C PHE A 48 -8.64 -10.35 19.66
N SER A 49 -9.60 -11.12 20.18
CA SER A 49 -10.13 -12.32 19.52
C SER A 49 -11.61 -12.22 19.12
N ALA A 50 -12.26 -11.10 19.37
CA ALA A 50 -13.66 -10.89 19.01
C ALA A 50 -13.83 -9.66 18.10
N SER A 51 -15.01 -9.53 17.48
CA SER A 51 -15.30 -8.49 16.50
C SER A 51 -15.26 -7.07 17.08
N CYS A 52 -14.79 -6.13 16.27
CA CYS A 52 -14.94 -4.69 16.46
C CYS A 52 -14.22 -4.08 17.68
N PRO A 53 -13.00 -4.52 18.04
CA PRO A 53 -12.26 -3.85 19.10
C PRO A 53 -11.67 -2.52 18.62
N LEU A 54 -11.42 -1.60 19.56
CA LEU A 54 -10.67 -0.35 19.35
C LEU A 54 -11.34 0.58 18.33
N TRP A 55 -12.64 0.76 18.41
CA TRP A 55 -13.38 1.70 17.57
C TRP A 55 -13.51 3.07 18.23
N TYR A 56 -13.40 4.13 17.43
CA TYR A 56 -13.56 5.53 17.82
C TYR A 56 -12.55 6.04 18.85
N ASP A 57 -11.43 5.36 19.03
CA ASP A 57 -10.41 5.76 19.99
C ASP A 57 -9.60 6.96 19.48
N LYS A 58 -9.17 7.83 20.39
CA LYS A 58 -8.46 9.08 20.02
C LYS A 58 -6.94 8.91 19.98
N SER A 59 -6.40 7.95 20.72
CA SER A 59 -4.98 7.60 20.73
C SER A 59 -4.83 6.13 21.08
N VAL A 60 -4.18 5.37 20.21
CA VAL A 60 -4.00 3.91 20.37
C VAL A 60 -2.54 3.57 20.20
N LEU A 61 -1.94 2.92 21.18
CA LEU A 61 -0.63 2.30 21.10
C LEU A 61 -0.76 0.79 21.30
N LEU A 62 -0.38 0.02 20.31
CA LEU A 62 -0.31 -1.45 20.37
C LEU A 62 1.15 -1.89 20.21
N GLU A 63 1.68 -2.63 21.17
CA GLU A 63 3.03 -3.19 21.14
C GLU A 63 2.98 -4.71 21.22
N ASN A 64 3.49 -5.41 20.22
CA ASN A 64 3.49 -6.87 20.11
C ASN A 64 2.09 -7.50 20.30
N CYS A 65 1.05 -6.80 19.90
CA CYS A 65 -0.32 -7.27 20.05
C CYS A 65 -0.75 -8.20 18.91
N THR A 66 -1.74 -9.03 19.18
CA THR A 66 -2.38 -9.88 18.19
C THR A 66 -3.85 -9.48 18.01
N VAL A 67 -4.19 -9.04 16.80
CA VAL A 67 -5.57 -8.91 16.33
C VAL A 67 -5.88 -10.15 15.50
N SER A 68 -6.70 -11.06 16.00
CA SER A 68 -6.97 -12.35 15.37
C SER A 68 -7.91 -12.23 14.16
N GLU A 69 -8.07 -13.31 13.40
CA GLU A 69 -9.03 -13.37 12.28
C GLU A 69 -10.48 -13.13 12.72
N ALA A 70 -10.84 -13.52 13.94
CA ALA A 70 -12.17 -13.32 14.49
C ALA A 70 -12.47 -11.85 14.80
N ALA A 71 -11.46 -11.02 15.01
CA ALA A 71 -11.59 -9.59 15.21
C ALA A 71 -11.83 -8.85 13.87
N ARG A 72 -12.96 -9.09 13.24
CA ARG A 72 -13.25 -8.75 11.83
C ARG A 72 -13.14 -7.27 11.47
N GLY A 73 -13.35 -6.35 12.38
CA GLY A 73 -13.36 -4.91 12.13
C GLY A 73 -12.62 -4.16 13.22
N ALA A 74 -11.33 -4.43 13.40
CA ALA A 74 -10.52 -3.75 14.41
C ALA A 74 -10.10 -2.35 13.95
N LEU A 75 -9.93 -1.43 14.90
CA LEU A 75 -9.38 -0.09 14.66
C LEU A 75 -10.17 0.74 13.64
N TRP A 76 -11.51 0.77 13.75
CA TRP A 76 -12.31 1.62 12.87
C TRP A 76 -12.53 3.01 13.49
N TYR A 77 -12.47 4.04 12.66
CA TYR A 77 -12.73 5.44 13.01
C TYR A 77 -11.82 6.00 14.12
N SER A 78 -10.69 5.34 14.36
CA SER A 78 -9.76 5.71 15.42
C SER A 78 -8.69 6.67 14.90
N LYS A 79 -8.07 7.44 15.81
CA LYS A 79 -7.08 8.46 15.48
C LYS A 79 -5.76 8.22 16.21
N ASN A 80 -4.68 8.71 15.64
CA ASN A 80 -3.32 8.60 16.20
C ASN A 80 -3.01 7.16 16.66
N VAL A 81 -3.17 6.21 15.71
CA VAL A 81 -2.95 4.78 15.94
C VAL A 81 -1.49 4.44 15.68
N VAL A 82 -0.84 3.82 16.63
CA VAL A 82 0.52 3.30 16.51
C VAL A 82 0.51 1.81 16.82
N VAL A 83 1.01 1.00 15.88
CA VAL A 83 1.17 -0.45 16.06
C VAL A 83 2.62 -0.80 15.81
N ASN A 84 3.30 -1.30 16.81
CA ASN A 84 4.69 -1.71 16.76
C ASN A 84 4.80 -3.21 17.03
N GLY A 85 5.19 -3.99 16.03
CA GLY A 85 5.25 -5.44 16.14
C GLY A 85 3.87 -6.12 16.24
N GLY A 86 3.90 -7.45 16.23
CA GLY A 86 2.70 -8.25 16.37
C GLY A 86 1.99 -8.59 15.06
N LYS A 87 0.74 -9.05 15.17
CA LYS A 87 -0.03 -9.56 14.04
C LYS A 87 -1.40 -8.91 13.94
N ILE A 88 -1.80 -8.54 12.73
CA ILE A 88 -3.12 -7.99 12.43
C ILE A 88 -3.79 -8.88 11.38
N SER A 89 -4.74 -9.73 11.80
CA SER A 89 -5.36 -10.74 10.94
C SER A 89 -6.88 -10.57 10.72
N GLY A 90 -7.48 -9.53 11.25
CA GLY A 90 -8.91 -9.26 11.05
C GLY A 90 -9.25 -8.90 9.61
N ALA A 91 -10.35 -9.41 9.06
CA ALA A 91 -10.70 -9.26 7.64
C ALA A 91 -10.77 -7.79 7.15
N ARG A 92 -11.15 -6.86 8.02
CA ARG A 92 -11.29 -5.42 7.73
C ARG A 92 -10.63 -4.60 8.82
N ALA A 93 -9.34 -4.80 9.00
CA ALA A 93 -8.59 -4.07 9.99
C ALA A 93 -8.21 -2.67 9.48
N VAL A 94 -8.25 -1.68 10.35
CA VAL A 94 -7.91 -0.28 10.07
C VAL A 94 -8.77 0.32 8.95
N ARG A 95 -9.85 0.98 9.31
CA ARG A 95 -10.74 1.59 8.34
C ARG A 95 -11.14 2.99 8.77
N GLU A 96 -11.11 3.93 7.83
CA GLU A 96 -11.53 5.31 8.06
C GLU A 96 -10.88 5.95 9.30
N CYS A 97 -9.60 5.59 9.52
CA CYS A 97 -8.77 6.11 10.59
C CYS A 97 -8.00 7.37 10.16
N GLU A 98 -7.45 8.07 11.14
CA GLU A 98 -6.57 9.21 10.90
C GLU A 98 -5.22 9.01 11.61
N LYS A 99 -4.10 9.27 10.91
CA LYS A 99 -2.72 9.18 11.43
C LYS A 99 -2.40 7.80 12.01
N VAL A 100 -2.28 6.83 11.11
CA VAL A 100 -1.95 5.43 11.44
C VAL A 100 -0.48 5.17 11.15
N THR A 101 0.25 4.69 12.13
CA THR A 101 1.64 4.22 11.99
C THR A 101 1.71 2.74 12.33
N VAL A 102 2.25 1.94 11.41
CA VAL A 102 2.45 0.49 11.60
C VAL A 102 3.91 0.16 11.31
N ARG A 103 4.58 -0.51 12.22
CA ARG A 103 5.98 -0.91 12.09
C ARG A 103 6.20 -2.35 12.49
N ASP A 104 7.04 -3.05 11.72
CA ASP A 104 7.54 -4.38 12.06
C ASP A 104 6.40 -5.40 12.30
N CYS A 105 5.31 -5.31 11.51
CA CYS A 105 4.09 -6.08 11.69
C CYS A 105 3.87 -7.12 10.57
N GLU A 106 3.20 -8.23 10.95
CA GLU A 106 2.62 -9.18 10.02
C GLU A 106 1.12 -8.85 9.85
N ILE A 107 0.72 -8.49 8.64
CA ILE A 107 -0.65 -8.09 8.32
C ILE A 107 -1.26 -9.11 7.36
N SER A 108 -2.39 -9.72 7.76
CA SER A 108 -3.20 -10.61 6.93
C SER A 108 -4.67 -10.17 7.00
N SER A 109 -5.04 -9.16 6.22
CA SER A 109 -6.36 -8.53 6.28
C SER A 109 -6.82 -8.20 4.86
N ALA A 110 -7.97 -8.72 4.44
CA ALA A 110 -8.47 -8.52 3.07
C ALA A 110 -8.66 -7.04 2.72
N GLU A 111 -9.14 -6.23 3.65
CA GLU A 111 -9.40 -4.80 3.47
C GLU A 111 -8.65 -3.97 4.53
N PHE A 112 -7.32 -3.94 4.45
CA PHE A 112 -6.51 -3.16 5.40
C PHE A 112 -6.38 -1.70 5.00
N GLY A 113 -6.70 -0.79 5.91
CA GLY A 113 -6.44 0.65 5.78
C GLY A 113 -7.37 1.38 4.81
N TRP A 114 -8.56 0.84 4.54
CA TRP A 114 -9.51 1.44 3.60
C TRP A 114 -9.94 2.84 4.04
N SER A 115 -9.83 3.83 3.12
CA SER A 115 -10.20 5.24 3.33
C SER A 115 -9.52 5.91 4.52
N THR A 116 -8.35 5.45 4.92
CA THR A 116 -7.56 6.00 6.02
C THR A 116 -6.75 7.21 5.55
N ASP A 117 -6.63 8.24 6.36
CA ASP A 117 -5.84 9.44 6.07
C ASP A 117 -4.59 9.52 6.96
N GLY A 118 -3.43 9.70 6.34
CA GLY A 118 -2.15 9.73 7.04
C GLY A 118 -1.67 8.35 7.47
N VAL A 119 -1.17 7.54 6.54
CA VAL A 119 -0.65 6.19 6.82
C VAL A 119 0.87 6.17 6.72
N MET A 120 1.53 5.68 7.75
CA MET A 120 2.95 5.34 7.74
C MET A 120 3.14 3.84 7.98
N LEU A 121 3.67 3.12 6.98
CA LEU A 121 3.95 1.69 7.06
C LEU A 121 5.44 1.44 6.87
N ILE A 122 6.08 0.76 7.81
CA ILE A 122 7.53 0.54 7.81
C ILE A 122 7.87 -0.93 8.12
N ARG A 123 8.74 -1.55 7.34
CA ARG A 123 9.27 -2.91 7.53
C ARG A 123 8.22 -3.94 7.92
N SER A 124 7.10 -3.94 7.16
CA SER A 124 5.97 -4.82 7.46
C SER A 124 5.64 -5.71 6.27
N ASN A 125 5.17 -6.92 6.57
CA ASN A 125 4.70 -7.87 5.57
C ASN A 125 3.18 -7.81 5.49
N VAL A 126 2.65 -7.60 4.30
CA VAL A 126 1.21 -7.41 4.07
C VAL A 126 0.68 -8.45 3.10
N LYS A 127 -0.34 -9.17 3.52
CA LYS A 127 -1.20 -9.98 2.66
C LYS A 127 -2.61 -9.38 2.69
N SER A 128 -3.01 -8.71 1.59
CA SER A 128 -4.28 -7.99 1.56
C SER A 128 -4.84 -7.93 0.13
N GLU A 129 -6.14 -8.10 -0.02
CA GLU A 129 -6.79 -8.00 -1.32
C GLU A 129 -6.99 -6.52 -1.75
N TYR A 130 -7.45 -5.66 -0.85
CA TYR A 130 -7.69 -4.23 -1.12
C TYR A 130 -6.85 -3.33 -0.20
N PHE A 131 -5.55 -3.54 -0.22
CA PHE A 131 -4.62 -2.78 0.63
C PHE A 131 -4.70 -1.28 0.38
N LEU A 132 -4.99 -0.51 1.42
CA LEU A 132 -5.06 0.97 1.43
C LEU A 132 -5.99 1.57 0.36
N ARG A 133 -7.03 0.87 -0.06
CA ARG A 133 -7.95 1.41 -1.06
C ARG A 133 -8.57 2.72 -0.61
N GLY A 134 -8.45 3.75 -1.45
CA GLY A 134 -8.97 5.09 -1.17
C GLY A 134 -8.29 5.85 -0.04
N ALA A 135 -7.17 5.33 0.47
CA ALA A 135 -6.39 6.01 1.51
C ALA A 135 -5.64 7.23 0.97
N LYS A 136 -5.26 8.14 1.87
CA LYS A 136 -4.57 9.39 1.53
C LYS A 136 -3.32 9.58 2.38
N ASN A 137 -2.40 10.42 1.86
CA ASN A 137 -1.19 10.82 2.59
C ASN A 137 -0.40 9.63 3.14
N ILE A 138 0.03 8.74 2.22
CA ILE A 138 0.67 7.47 2.54
C ILE A 138 2.19 7.60 2.46
N TYR A 139 2.89 7.08 3.46
CA TYR A 139 4.31 6.77 3.40
C TYR A 139 4.51 5.27 3.68
N ALA A 140 5.17 4.55 2.77
CA ALA A 140 5.53 3.15 2.98
C ALA A 140 7.01 2.92 2.68
N GLN A 141 7.70 2.19 3.54
CA GLN A 141 9.12 1.91 3.40
C GLN A 141 9.47 0.48 3.79
N GLU A 142 10.28 -0.18 2.95
CA GLU A 142 10.82 -1.52 3.23
C GLU A 142 9.72 -2.55 3.54
N CYS A 143 8.64 -2.52 2.76
CA CYS A 143 7.49 -3.41 2.95
C CYS A 143 7.36 -4.42 1.81
N GLU A 144 6.88 -5.61 2.13
CA GLU A 144 6.43 -6.59 1.15
C GLU A 144 4.90 -6.65 1.15
N ILE A 145 4.27 -6.32 0.02
CA ILE A 145 2.82 -6.22 -0.14
C ILE A 145 2.38 -7.23 -1.19
N LYS A 146 1.56 -8.21 -0.78
CA LYS A 146 1.03 -9.25 -1.66
C LYS A 146 -0.48 -9.28 -1.64
N GLY A 147 -1.08 -9.45 -2.83
CA GLY A 147 -2.53 -9.62 -2.94
C GLY A 147 -3.09 -9.16 -4.27
N LYS A 148 -4.24 -8.49 -4.25
CA LYS A 148 -4.89 -7.91 -5.43
C LYS A 148 -5.33 -6.49 -5.12
N TYR A 149 -5.47 -5.67 -6.15
CA TYR A 149 -6.08 -4.34 -6.07
C TYR A 149 -5.42 -3.40 -5.05
N ALA A 150 -4.13 -3.59 -4.76
CA ALA A 150 -3.41 -2.76 -3.80
C ALA A 150 -3.33 -1.30 -4.27
N LEU A 151 -3.50 -0.36 -3.31
CA LEU A 151 -3.34 1.08 -3.55
C LEU A 151 -4.28 1.66 -4.62
N GLN A 152 -5.44 1.06 -4.85
CA GLN A 152 -6.43 1.63 -5.75
C GLN A 152 -7.05 2.89 -5.16
N TYR A 153 -7.26 3.91 -6.00
CA TYR A 153 -7.88 5.18 -5.62
C TYR A 153 -7.14 5.96 -4.52
N VAL A 154 -5.88 5.66 -4.27
CA VAL A 154 -5.07 6.41 -3.29
C VAL A 154 -4.74 7.81 -3.81
N SER A 155 -4.54 8.74 -2.90
CA SER A 155 -4.11 10.10 -3.24
C SER A 155 -2.98 10.58 -2.32
N GLY A 156 -1.87 10.97 -2.91
CA GLY A 156 -0.69 11.41 -2.16
C GLY A 156 0.02 10.24 -1.46
N ALA A 157 0.92 9.57 -2.18
CA ALA A 157 1.71 8.49 -1.59
C ALA A 157 3.19 8.62 -1.95
N HIS A 158 4.06 8.29 -1.02
CA HIS A 158 5.49 8.09 -1.24
C HIS A 158 5.87 6.69 -0.75
N ILE A 159 6.31 5.84 -1.66
CA ILE A 159 6.60 4.42 -1.41
C ILE A 159 8.05 4.16 -1.79
N VAL A 160 8.83 3.65 -0.83
CA VAL A 160 10.29 3.53 -0.95
C VAL A 160 10.75 2.11 -0.62
N ASN A 161 11.61 1.54 -1.45
CA ASN A 161 12.22 0.21 -1.22
C ASN A 161 11.19 -0.88 -0.92
N CYS A 162 10.02 -0.84 -1.55
CA CYS A 162 8.96 -1.82 -1.34
C CYS A 162 8.87 -2.81 -2.49
N LYS A 163 8.39 -4.03 -2.18
CA LYS A 163 7.97 -5.01 -3.16
C LYS A 163 6.45 -5.12 -3.15
N ILE A 164 5.83 -4.91 -4.30
CA ILE A 164 4.37 -4.95 -4.48
C ILE A 164 4.07 -6.03 -5.52
N ASP A 165 3.38 -7.07 -5.12
CA ASP A 165 2.90 -8.15 -5.99
C ASP A 165 1.37 -8.14 -5.97
N SER A 166 0.78 -7.50 -6.98
CA SER A 166 -0.66 -7.23 -6.99
C SER A 166 -1.17 -6.90 -8.39
N VAL A 167 -2.15 -7.65 -8.88
CA VAL A 167 -2.86 -7.27 -10.10
C VAL A 167 -3.66 -5.99 -9.88
N ASP A 168 -3.81 -5.17 -10.93
CA ASP A 168 -4.53 -3.88 -10.90
C ASP A 168 -4.09 -2.94 -9.75
N ALA A 169 -2.83 -3.05 -9.30
CA ALA A 169 -2.30 -2.12 -8.30
C ALA A 169 -2.26 -0.69 -8.84
N LEU A 170 -2.45 0.29 -7.94
CA LEU A 170 -2.43 1.72 -8.27
C LEU A 170 -3.51 2.16 -9.27
N TRP A 171 -4.60 1.40 -9.47
CA TRP A 171 -5.66 1.79 -10.38
C TRP A 171 -6.35 3.06 -9.87
N HIS A 172 -6.51 4.08 -10.75
CA HIS A 172 -7.02 5.41 -10.40
C HIS A 172 -6.27 6.11 -9.25
N ALA A 173 -5.00 5.79 -9.05
CA ALA A 173 -4.17 6.47 -8.06
C ALA A 173 -3.77 7.88 -8.55
N GLU A 174 -3.61 8.82 -7.61
CA GLU A 174 -3.22 10.19 -7.93
C GLU A 174 -2.06 10.68 -7.04
N ASN A 175 -1.10 11.39 -7.65
CA ASN A 175 0.04 12.01 -6.96
C ASN A 175 0.86 11.00 -6.15
N VAL A 176 1.33 9.93 -6.80
CA VAL A 176 2.11 8.86 -6.16
C VAL A 176 3.54 8.89 -6.66
N LEU A 177 4.48 8.84 -5.74
CA LEU A 177 5.90 8.65 -5.97
C LEU A 177 6.32 7.27 -5.48
N LEU A 178 6.92 6.47 -6.37
CA LEU A 178 7.56 5.21 -6.01
C LEU A 178 9.07 5.33 -6.28
N GLU A 179 9.90 4.96 -5.30
CA GLU A 179 11.35 5.00 -5.42
C GLU A 179 11.98 3.66 -5.06
N SER A 180 12.82 3.13 -5.94
CA SER A 180 13.56 1.88 -5.72
C SER A 180 12.65 0.69 -5.37
N CYS A 181 11.47 0.61 -6.00
CA CYS A 181 10.48 -0.42 -5.77
C CYS A 181 10.47 -1.48 -6.87
N VAL A 182 10.05 -2.69 -6.52
CA VAL A 182 9.72 -3.75 -7.47
C VAL A 182 8.21 -3.95 -7.45
N ILE A 183 7.56 -3.75 -8.58
CA ILE A 183 6.10 -3.86 -8.72
C ILE A 183 5.80 -4.93 -9.77
N VAL A 184 5.09 -5.97 -9.36
CA VAL A 184 4.73 -7.13 -10.19
C VAL A 184 3.21 -7.23 -10.30
N GLY A 185 2.72 -7.40 -11.51
CA GLY A 185 1.28 -7.61 -11.77
C GLY A 185 0.84 -7.13 -13.15
N GLU A 186 -0.39 -7.41 -13.50
CA GLU A 186 -1.01 -6.93 -14.73
C GLU A 186 -1.73 -5.61 -14.54
N ARG A 187 -1.85 -4.81 -15.60
CA ARG A 187 -2.58 -3.54 -15.67
C ARG A 187 -2.23 -2.54 -14.57
N LEU A 188 -0.97 -2.55 -14.16
CA LEU A 188 -0.46 -1.69 -13.08
C LEU A 188 -0.65 -0.22 -13.42
N GLY A 189 -1.13 0.57 -12.46
CA GLY A 189 -1.25 2.02 -12.55
C GLY A 189 -2.28 2.53 -13.57
N ALA A 190 -3.16 1.68 -14.08
CA ALA A 190 -4.12 2.11 -15.10
C ALA A 190 -5.06 3.23 -14.62
N HIS A 191 -5.39 4.17 -15.52
CA HIS A 191 -6.27 5.32 -15.28
C HIS A 191 -5.79 6.31 -14.22
N SER A 192 -4.51 6.30 -13.90
CA SER A 192 -3.92 7.12 -12.82
C SER A 192 -3.45 8.49 -13.30
N LYS A 193 -3.21 9.40 -12.33
CA LYS A 193 -2.73 10.74 -12.59
C LYS A 193 -1.48 11.06 -11.77
N ASN A 194 -0.51 11.72 -12.39
CA ASN A 194 0.72 12.18 -11.74
C ASN A 194 1.46 11.07 -10.99
N LEU A 195 1.58 9.88 -11.59
CA LEU A 195 2.46 8.83 -11.08
C LEU A 195 3.91 9.14 -11.46
N THR A 196 4.80 8.97 -10.50
CA THR A 196 6.25 9.06 -10.73
C THR A 196 6.93 7.80 -10.20
N PHE A 197 7.66 7.13 -11.06
CA PHE A 197 8.50 5.99 -10.72
C PHE A 197 9.97 6.42 -10.88
N LYS A 198 10.78 6.18 -9.87
CA LYS A 198 12.23 6.43 -9.91
C LYS A 198 13.00 5.17 -9.53
N ARG A 199 13.90 4.72 -10.39
CA ARG A 199 14.72 3.52 -10.17
C ARG A 199 13.88 2.29 -9.78
N CYS A 200 12.70 2.16 -10.39
CA CYS A 200 11.79 1.05 -10.15
C CYS A 200 11.89 -0.01 -11.24
N THR A 201 11.60 -1.25 -10.85
CA THR A 201 11.33 -2.33 -11.79
C THR A 201 9.83 -2.63 -11.78
N VAL A 202 9.19 -2.51 -12.93
CA VAL A 202 7.78 -2.85 -13.15
C VAL A 202 7.71 -4.08 -14.04
N VAL A 203 7.04 -5.13 -13.57
CA VAL A 203 6.94 -6.41 -14.26
C VAL A 203 5.50 -6.75 -14.55
N GLY A 204 5.16 -7.01 -15.81
CA GLY A 204 3.83 -7.48 -16.19
C GLY A 204 3.30 -6.84 -17.45
N THR A 205 2.14 -7.31 -17.90
CA THR A 205 1.50 -6.90 -19.15
C THR A 205 0.60 -5.67 -18.98
N MET A 206 0.45 -4.90 -20.06
CA MET A 206 -0.35 -3.68 -20.14
C MET A 206 -0.09 -2.68 -18.99
N PRO A 207 1.18 -2.43 -18.62
CA PRO A 207 1.46 -1.51 -17.52
C PRO A 207 1.20 -0.07 -17.93
N LEU A 208 0.73 0.74 -16.99
CA LEU A 208 0.68 2.21 -17.07
C LEU A 208 -0.17 2.73 -18.24
N CYS A 209 -1.30 2.07 -18.50
CA CYS A 209 -2.25 2.45 -19.53
C CYS A 209 -3.22 3.53 -19.03
N TYR A 210 -3.67 4.40 -19.94
CA TYR A 210 -4.66 5.47 -19.68
C TYR A 210 -4.22 6.49 -18.63
N CYS A 211 -2.92 6.66 -18.41
CA CYS A 211 -2.36 7.57 -17.42
C CYS A 211 -2.25 9.01 -17.92
N LYS A 212 -2.34 9.98 -17.01
CA LYS A 212 -2.03 11.39 -17.28
C LYS A 212 -0.88 11.87 -16.40
N GLY A 213 0.06 12.56 -16.99
CA GLY A 213 1.21 13.11 -16.26
C GLY A 213 2.16 12.04 -15.68
N LEU A 214 2.25 10.89 -16.36
CA LEU A 214 3.11 9.77 -15.95
C LEU A 214 4.60 10.10 -16.17
N LYS A 215 5.43 9.77 -15.18
CA LYS A 215 6.89 9.91 -15.26
C LYS A 215 7.59 8.63 -14.80
N LEU A 216 8.57 8.18 -15.59
CA LEU A 216 9.50 7.12 -15.19
C LEU A 216 10.92 7.63 -15.34
N ILE A 217 11.74 7.48 -14.31
CA ILE A 217 13.11 7.94 -14.27
C ILE A 217 14.00 6.75 -13.90
N ASP A 218 14.87 6.34 -14.82
CA ASP A 218 15.81 5.23 -14.65
C ASP A 218 15.11 3.93 -14.23
N CYS A 219 14.03 3.58 -14.93
CA CYS A 219 13.20 2.43 -14.63
C CYS A 219 13.40 1.28 -15.62
N VAL A 220 13.04 0.08 -15.19
CA VAL A 220 12.95 -1.12 -16.03
C VAL A 220 11.50 -1.53 -16.14
N LEU A 221 11.02 -1.79 -17.37
CA LEU A 221 9.73 -2.40 -17.64
C LEU A 221 9.94 -3.82 -18.18
N ALA A 222 9.95 -4.81 -17.29
CA ALA A 222 10.13 -6.20 -17.69
C ALA A 222 8.79 -6.83 -18.08
N GLU A 223 8.81 -7.66 -19.13
CA GLU A 223 7.63 -8.35 -19.67
C GLU A 223 6.49 -7.40 -20.10
N ALA A 224 6.81 -6.14 -20.33
CA ALA A 224 5.85 -5.10 -20.66
C ALA A 224 5.36 -5.24 -22.11
N ASP A 225 4.23 -5.89 -22.29
CA ASP A 225 3.51 -6.00 -23.55
C ASP A 225 2.33 -5.01 -23.54
N GLY A 226 2.22 -4.15 -24.56
CA GLY A 226 1.19 -3.12 -24.64
C GLY A 226 1.34 -1.97 -23.65
N ALA A 227 2.58 -1.59 -23.32
CA ALA A 227 2.85 -0.51 -22.37
C ALA A 227 2.32 0.85 -22.84
N PHE A 228 1.88 1.68 -21.90
CA PHE A 228 1.51 3.10 -22.09
C PHE A 228 0.31 3.36 -22.98
N GLU A 229 -0.57 2.37 -23.20
CA GLU A 229 -1.73 2.58 -24.06
C GLU A 229 -2.52 3.82 -23.62
N LYS A 230 -2.74 4.74 -24.58
CA LYS A 230 -3.47 6.01 -24.41
C LYS A 230 -3.00 6.88 -23.24
N SER A 231 -1.71 6.81 -22.92
CA SER A 231 -1.11 7.55 -21.80
C SER A 231 -0.34 8.80 -22.25
N GLU A 232 -0.31 9.80 -21.37
CA GLU A 232 0.63 10.91 -21.44
C GLU A 232 1.84 10.56 -20.58
N VAL A 233 3.01 10.32 -21.21
CA VAL A 233 4.17 9.75 -20.53
C VAL A 233 5.45 10.51 -20.85
N LYS A 234 6.29 10.70 -19.84
CA LYS A 234 7.67 11.12 -19.99
C LYS A 234 8.57 10.13 -19.26
N CYS A 235 9.37 9.37 -20.00
CA CYS A 235 10.20 8.37 -19.37
C CYS A 235 11.56 8.19 -20.02
N ASN A 236 12.51 7.72 -19.22
CA ASN A 236 13.73 7.08 -19.64
C ASN A 236 13.79 5.67 -19.00
N LEU A 237 14.00 4.67 -19.84
CA LEU A 237 14.05 3.27 -19.43
C LEU A 237 15.47 2.73 -19.60
N LEU A 238 15.84 1.78 -18.75
CA LEU A 238 17.17 1.20 -18.69
C LEU A 238 17.26 -0.21 -19.32
N ASP A 239 16.14 -0.70 -19.86
CA ASP A 239 16.10 -2.00 -20.56
C ASP A 239 15.08 -1.97 -21.69
N ASP A 240 15.16 -2.97 -22.57
CA ASP A 240 14.27 -3.12 -23.72
C ASP A 240 12.82 -3.37 -23.26
N VAL A 241 11.87 -2.88 -24.05
CA VAL A 241 10.43 -3.10 -23.82
C VAL A 241 9.87 -4.00 -24.90
N LYS A 242 9.02 -4.96 -24.54
CA LYS A 242 8.44 -5.90 -25.49
C LYS A 242 7.55 -5.21 -26.51
N SER A 243 6.61 -4.38 -26.07
CA SER A 243 5.84 -3.54 -26.97
C SER A 243 5.32 -2.25 -26.31
N ILE A 244 5.18 -1.20 -27.12
CA ILE A 244 4.57 0.08 -26.74
C ILE A 244 3.36 0.29 -27.64
N ARG A 245 2.19 0.55 -27.01
CA ARG A 245 0.93 0.68 -27.71
C ARG A 245 0.31 2.07 -27.54
N ASN A 246 0.01 2.74 -28.64
CA ASN A 246 -0.78 3.98 -28.69
C ASN A 246 -0.45 5.04 -27.62
N PRO A 247 0.80 5.38 -27.31
CA PRO A 247 1.10 6.42 -26.35
C PRO A 247 0.63 7.79 -26.91
N TYR A 248 -0.20 8.51 -26.16
CA TYR A 248 -0.85 9.72 -26.68
C TYR A 248 0.09 10.91 -26.76
N LYS A 249 0.86 11.19 -25.71
CA LYS A 249 1.67 12.41 -25.61
C LYS A 249 2.92 12.20 -24.76
N GLY A 250 3.95 12.95 -25.07
CA GLY A 250 5.20 13.00 -24.30
C GLY A 250 6.38 12.41 -25.02
N VAL A 251 7.36 11.95 -24.26
CA VAL A 251 8.62 11.40 -24.78
C VAL A 251 8.97 10.12 -24.05
N ILE A 252 9.26 9.09 -24.79
CA ILE A 252 9.70 7.78 -24.30
C ILE A 252 11.10 7.55 -24.83
N VAL A 253 12.09 7.46 -23.94
CA VAL A 253 13.47 7.08 -24.30
C VAL A 253 13.70 5.67 -23.79
N VAL A 254 14.13 4.76 -24.67
CA VAL A 254 14.25 3.33 -24.40
C VAL A 254 15.44 2.74 -25.16
N PRO A 255 16.20 1.78 -24.58
CA PRO A 255 17.33 1.15 -25.28
C PRO A 255 16.89 0.38 -26.51
N GLY A 256 15.79 -0.35 -26.43
CA GLY A 256 15.20 -1.08 -27.54
C GLY A 256 13.71 -1.34 -27.29
N VAL A 257 12.97 -1.60 -28.36
CA VAL A 257 11.55 -1.95 -28.32
C VAL A 257 11.26 -2.99 -29.40
N GLY A 258 10.52 -4.05 -29.02
CA GLY A 258 10.11 -5.08 -29.98
C GLY A 258 9.10 -4.53 -30.98
N ASP A 259 7.92 -4.13 -30.51
CA ASP A 259 6.87 -3.61 -31.36
C ASP A 259 6.39 -2.22 -30.94
N ILE A 260 6.19 -1.33 -31.93
CA ILE A 260 5.52 -0.04 -31.74
C ILE A 260 4.19 -0.05 -32.50
N ILE A 261 3.10 -0.11 -31.74
CA ILE A 261 1.74 -0.18 -32.29
C ILE A 261 1.10 1.20 -32.26
N ARG A 262 0.69 1.73 -33.42
CA ARG A 262 0.04 3.03 -33.58
C ARG A 262 -1.21 2.90 -34.47
N ASP A 263 -2.23 2.27 -33.92
CA ASP A 263 -3.53 2.08 -34.57
C ASP A 263 -4.59 3.12 -34.12
N ASP A 264 -4.23 4.04 -33.21
CA ASP A 264 -5.05 5.18 -32.78
C ASP A 264 -4.45 6.50 -33.29
N SER A 265 -5.22 7.31 -33.98
CA SER A 265 -4.79 8.61 -34.55
C SER A 265 -4.29 9.63 -33.52
N LYS A 266 -4.63 9.44 -32.23
CA LYS A 266 -4.16 10.26 -31.10
C LYS A 266 -2.78 9.85 -30.59
N SER A 267 -2.21 8.75 -31.08
CA SER A 267 -0.89 8.27 -30.70
C SER A 267 0.21 9.16 -31.26
N LYS A 268 0.65 10.17 -30.49
CA LYS A 268 1.59 11.21 -30.93
C LYS A 268 2.82 11.36 -30.02
N ALA A 269 2.99 10.53 -29.01
CA ALA A 269 4.21 10.56 -28.18
C ALA A 269 5.45 10.26 -29.04
N ALA A 270 6.54 10.99 -28.81
CA ALA A 270 7.82 10.67 -29.42
C ALA A 270 8.44 9.43 -28.74
N ILE A 271 8.93 8.49 -29.53
CA ILE A 271 9.68 7.32 -29.05
C ILE A 271 11.10 7.45 -29.63
N MET A 272 12.07 7.50 -28.73
CA MET A 272 13.50 7.63 -29.05
C MET A 272 14.20 6.34 -28.59
N ILE A 273 14.89 5.69 -29.50
CA ILE A 273 15.68 4.50 -29.22
C ILE A 273 17.12 4.93 -29.02
N ASP A 274 17.67 4.66 -27.83
CA ASP A 274 19.03 4.97 -27.43
C ASP A 274 19.67 3.73 -26.76
N PRO A 275 20.36 2.87 -27.54
CA PRO A 275 20.96 1.64 -27.04
C PRO A 275 22.01 1.86 -25.94
N ASP A 276 22.61 3.04 -25.87
CA ASP A 276 23.64 3.35 -24.88
C ASP A 276 23.07 3.50 -23.46
N MET A 277 21.76 3.65 -23.34
CA MET A 277 21.05 3.69 -22.04
C MET A 277 20.88 2.33 -21.39
N LYS A 278 21.15 1.24 -22.10
CA LYS A 278 20.94 -0.11 -21.55
C LYS A 278 21.80 -0.35 -20.30
N ARG A 279 21.16 -0.75 -19.24
CA ARG A 279 21.85 -1.09 -17.97
C ARG A 279 22.90 -2.17 -18.25
N LYS A 280 24.16 -1.86 -18.01
CA LYS A 280 25.21 -2.88 -18.08
C LYS A 280 24.98 -3.90 -16.97
N PRO A 281 25.06 -5.21 -17.25
CA PRO A 281 25.01 -6.20 -16.19
C PRO A 281 26.10 -5.87 -15.17
N GLU A 282 25.73 -5.81 -13.89
CA GLU A 282 26.72 -5.69 -12.84
C GLU A 282 27.61 -6.93 -12.93
N ILE A 283 28.86 -6.74 -13.35
CA ILE A 283 29.87 -7.81 -13.30
C ILE A 283 30.10 -8.03 -11.82
N GLY A 284 29.47 -9.10 -11.29
CA GLY A 284 29.62 -9.48 -9.89
C GLY A 284 31.10 -9.68 -9.56
N GLY A 285 31.55 -8.91 -8.58
CA GLY A 285 32.80 -9.13 -7.90
C GLY A 285 32.64 -10.13 -6.77
#